data_bff9030030a2c5f1e136b8fc5f791a9a
#
_entry.id   bff9030030a2c5f1e136b8fc5f791a9a
#
_cell.length_a   1.000
_cell.length_b   1.000
_cell.length_c   1.000
_cell.angle_alpha   90.00
_cell.angle_beta   90.00
_cell.angle_gamma   90.00
#
_symmetry.space_group_name_H-M   'P 1'
#
loop_
_entity.id
_entity.type
_entity.pdbx_description
1 polymer ?
#
loop_
_entity_poly.entity_id
_entity_poly.type
_entity_poly.pdbx_seq_one_letter_code
_entity_poly.pdbx_strand_id
1 'polypeptide(L)'
;MPDTRLTWHNLREHLRKFGIVYAVVIAVTLVLGNLLWITTEPRVPENQRILIYMADEWSNPEPLNVVAADMLEKLRAEDDTLREVAFESLMFADPEREYTGMMVLMTRLAVGEGDIFLANGNAMEALVNAGACLPLDDHWAAGWLNDSGLEPYYATVTDEETGESATFLAGLKLDSLTALRRMEAFDNEGAFLVIAENGENIEASLRAAEFLVEDLRKEAAQ
;
A
#
# COMPACT_ATOMS: atom_id res chain seq x y z
N MET A 1 -19.62 -15.36 61.65
CA MET A 1 -19.74 -14.58 60.42
C MET A 1 -18.35 -14.30 59.95
N PRO A 2 -18.00 -14.56 58.72
CA PRO A 2 -16.67 -14.20 58.21
C PRO A 2 -16.50 -12.68 58.26
N ASP A 3 -15.35 -12.24 58.75
CA ASP A 3 -15.03 -10.83 58.90
C ASP A 3 -14.80 -10.22 57.50
N THR A 4 -15.78 -9.45 57.00
CA THR A 4 -15.77 -8.84 55.67
C THR A 4 -14.97 -7.54 55.59
N ARG A 5 -14.20 -7.20 56.64
CA ARG A 5 -13.34 -6.02 56.61
C ARG A 5 -12.17 -6.21 55.66
N LEU A 6 -11.96 -5.25 54.78
CA LEU A 6 -10.80 -5.15 53.90
C LEU A 6 -9.54 -4.92 54.76
N THR A 7 -8.94 -6.01 55.24
CA THR A 7 -7.64 -5.97 55.90
C THR A 7 -6.57 -6.47 54.93
N TRP A 8 -5.35 -5.96 55.07
CA TRP A 8 -4.20 -6.35 54.22
C TRP A 8 -3.96 -7.87 54.26
N HIS A 9 -4.25 -8.52 55.38
CA HIS A 9 -4.15 -9.95 55.55
C HIS A 9 -5.16 -10.69 54.64
N ASN A 10 -6.43 -10.28 54.69
CA ASN A 10 -7.49 -10.89 53.89
C ASN A 10 -7.28 -10.69 52.39
N LEU A 11 -6.74 -9.51 51.99
CA LEU A 11 -6.40 -9.21 50.59
C LEU A 11 -5.27 -10.12 50.08
N ARG A 12 -4.23 -10.33 50.90
CA ARG A 12 -3.11 -11.20 50.55
C ARG A 12 -3.52 -12.67 50.42
N GLU A 13 -4.40 -13.13 51.30
CA GLU A 13 -4.93 -14.49 51.27
C GLU A 13 -5.83 -14.69 50.02
N HIS A 14 -6.67 -13.72 49.71
CA HIS A 14 -7.51 -13.70 48.52
C HIS A 14 -6.68 -13.72 47.23
N LEU A 15 -5.67 -12.87 47.14
CA LEU A 15 -4.73 -12.86 45.99
C LEU A 15 -3.97 -14.17 45.84
N ARG A 16 -3.57 -14.81 46.97
CA ARG A 16 -2.90 -16.11 46.91
C ARG A 16 -3.85 -17.21 46.42
N LYS A 17 -5.13 -17.14 46.76
CA LYS A 17 -6.13 -18.14 46.39
C LYS A 17 -6.65 -17.94 44.94
N PHE A 18 -6.79 -16.71 44.51
CA PHE A 18 -7.40 -16.36 43.21
C PHE A 18 -6.43 -15.66 42.23
N GLY A 19 -5.16 -15.58 42.56
CA GLY A 19 -4.15 -14.86 41.76
C GLY A 19 -4.10 -15.29 40.30
N ILE A 20 -4.23 -16.59 40.02
CA ILE A 20 -4.28 -17.11 38.65
C ILE A 20 -5.52 -16.59 37.93
N VAL A 21 -6.69 -16.54 38.59
CA VAL A 21 -7.93 -16.03 37.98
C VAL A 21 -7.78 -14.56 37.62
N TYR A 22 -7.21 -13.75 38.53
CA TYR A 22 -6.94 -12.34 38.23
C TYR A 22 -5.96 -12.15 37.08
N ALA A 23 -4.89 -12.95 37.03
CA ALA A 23 -3.94 -12.89 35.95
C ALA A 23 -4.58 -13.21 34.58
N VAL A 24 -5.46 -14.23 34.55
CA VAL A 24 -6.22 -14.57 33.33
C VAL A 24 -7.18 -13.47 32.94
N VAL A 25 -7.93 -12.91 33.89
CA VAL A 25 -8.88 -11.81 33.63
C VAL A 25 -8.12 -10.58 33.06
N ILE A 26 -6.99 -10.20 33.67
CA ILE A 26 -6.17 -9.10 33.19
C ILE A 26 -5.66 -9.37 31.76
N ALA A 27 -5.14 -10.58 31.51
CA ALA A 27 -4.66 -10.95 30.19
C ALA A 27 -5.77 -10.87 29.13
N VAL A 28 -6.93 -11.43 29.42
CA VAL A 28 -8.11 -11.38 28.53
C VAL A 28 -8.56 -9.94 28.30
N THR A 29 -8.59 -9.11 29.34
CA THR A 29 -8.99 -7.70 29.21
C THR A 29 -8.01 -6.93 28.34
N LEU A 30 -6.71 -7.17 28.48
CA LEU A 30 -5.68 -6.53 27.64
C LEU A 30 -5.80 -6.97 26.18
N VAL A 31 -6.02 -8.26 25.92
CA VAL A 31 -6.24 -8.76 24.56
C VAL A 31 -7.49 -8.17 23.93
N LEU A 32 -8.61 -8.18 24.67
CA LEU A 32 -9.86 -7.59 24.17
C LEU A 32 -9.75 -6.07 23.99
N GLY A 33 -9.09 -5.38 24.91
CA GLY A 33 -8.82 -3.95 24.77
C GLY A 33 -7.98 -3.62 23.54
N ASN A 34 -6.93 -4.41 23.28
CA ASN A 34 -6.11 -4.24 22.07
C ASN A 34 -6.89 -4.55 20.79
N LEU A 35 -7.70 -5.61 20.78
CA LEU A 35 -8.57 -5.92 19.64
C LEU A 35 -9.59 -4.79 19.39
N LEU A 36 -10.22 -4.27 20.45
CA LEU A 36 -11.13 -3.13 20.31
C LEU A 36 -10.41 -1.89 19.79
N TRP A 37 -9.20 -1.61 20.26
CA TRP A 37 -8.40 -0.48 19.78
C TRP A 37 -8.15 -0.60 18.29
N ILE A 38 -7.62 -1.74 17.81
CA ILE A 38 -7.33 -1.99 16.39
C ILE A 38 -8.59 -1.89 15.51
N THR A 39 -9.75 -2.34 16.02
CA THR A 39 -11.01 -2.33 15.25
C THR A 39 -11.75 -0.99 15.29
N THR A 40 -11.47 -0.13 16.28
CA THR A 40 -12.13 1.17 16.45
C THR A 40 -11.22 2.36 16.12
N GLU A 41 -9.96 2.12 15.79
CA GLU A 41 -9.06 3.18 15.35
C GLU A 41 -9.65 3.83 14.09
N PRO A 42 -9.88 5.16 14.10
CA PRO A 42 -10.46 5.84 12.94
C PRO A 42 -9.47 5.76 11.77
N ARG A 43 -9.83 4.96 10.78
CA ARG A 43 -9.06 4.90 9.53
C ARG A 43 -9.39 6.11 8.69
N VAL A 44 -8.40 6.65 7.99
CA VAL A 44 -8.64 7.67 6.98
C VAL A 44 -9.53 7.06 5.89
N PRO A 45 -10.63 7.73 5.50
CA PRO A 45 -11.46 7.27 4.39
C PRO A 45 -10.65 7.10 3.10
N GLU A 46 -11.00 6.12 2.28
CA GLU A 46 -10.24 5.80 1.06
C GLU A 46 -10.16 7.00 0.10
N ASN A 47 -11.24 7.74 -0.03
CA ASN A 47 -11.27 8.97 -0.83
C ASN A 47 -10.45 10.14 -0.26
N GLN A 48 -9.81 10.00 0.89
CA GLN A 48 -8.95 11.01 1.52
C GLN A 48 -7.51 10.53 1.69
N ARG A 49 -7.17 9.38 1.15
CA ARG A 49 -5.82 8.83 1.15
C ARG A 49 -5.38 8.43 -0.24
N ILE A 50 -4.08 8.42 -0.46
CA ILE A 50 -3.43 7.78 -1.61
C ILE A 50 -2.59 6.63 -1.08
N LEU A 51 -2.90 5.43 -1.52
CA LEU A 51 -2.23 4.22 -1.08
C LEU A 51 -1.35 3.66 -2.21
N ILE A 52 -0.05 3.57 -1.94
CA ILE A 52 0.96 3.10 -2.88
C ILE A 52 1.47 1.74 -2.42
N TYR A 53 1.12 0.68 -3.15
CA TYR A 53 1.62 -0.65 -2.88
C TYR A 53 2.96 -0.90 -3.56
N MET A 54 3.89 -1.47 -2.82
CA MET A 54 5.17 -1.97 -3.33
C MET A 54 5.08 -3.49 -3.43
N ALA A 55 4.74 -3.99 -4.62
CA ALA A 55 4.49 -5.39 -4.89
C ALA A 55 5.77 -6.07 -5.42
N ASP A 56 6.52 -6.70 -4.51
CA ASP A 56 7.77 -7.37 -4.80
C ASP A 56 8.05 -8.51 -3.79
N GLU A 57 9.06 -9.34 -4.07
CA GLU A 57 9.55 -10.35 -3.12
C GLU A 57 10.01 -9.73 -1.81
N TRP A 58 10.57 -8.52 -1.90
CA TRP A 58 11.00 -7.73 -0.75
C TRP A 58 10.76 -6.24 -1.01
N SER A 59 10.18 -5.58 -0.01
CA SER A 59 10.02 -4.12 -0.01
C SER A 59 10.01 -3.58 1.42
N ASN A 60 10.53 -2.36 1.58
CA ASN A 60 10.56 -1.65 2.86
C ASN A 60 9.98 -0.25 2.69
N PRO A 61 8.75 0.02 3.16
CA PRO A 61 8.12 1.32 3.03
C PRO A 61 8.70 2.39 3.96
N GLU A 62 9.40 2.01 5.03
CA GLU A 62 9.83 2.93 6.09
C GLU A 62 10.69 4.10 5.58
N PRO A 63 11.70 3.91 4.69
CA PRO A 63 12.48 5.01 4.14
C PRO A 63 11.65 6.00 3.30
N LEU A 64 10.51 5.56 2.75
CA LEU A 64 9.65 6.39 1.90
C LEU A 64 8.67 7.27 2.68
N ASN A 65 8.61 7.16 4.02
CA ASN A 65 7.72 7.99 4.84
C ASN A 65 8.00 9.50 4.68
N VAL A 66 9.26 9.88 4.44
CA VAL A 66 9.63 11.30 4.18
C VAL A 66 9.07 11.74 2.84
N VAL A 67 9.22 10.91 1.81
CA VAL A 67 8.66 11.15 0.46
C VAL A 67 7.14 11.25 0.53
N ALA A 68 6.48 10.37 1.28
CA ALA A 68 5.03 10.39 1.50
C ALA A 68 4.55 11.71 2.14
N ALA A 69 5.30 12.21 3.13
CA ALA A 69 4.98 13.47 3.80
C ALA A 69 5.10 14.67 2.85
N ASP A 70 6.18 14.74 2.07
CA ASP A 70 6.39 15.79 1.08
C ASP A 70 5.34 15.75 -0.03
N MET A 71 5.00 14.55 -0.51
CA MET A 71 3.92 14.36 -1.49
C MET A 71 2.58 14.83 -0.94
N LEU A 72 2.26 14.48 0.32
CA LEU A 72 1.01 14.89 0.96
C LEU A 72 0.91 16.42 1.07
N GLU A 73 2.00 17.11 1.41
CA GLU A 73 2.02 18.57 1.46
C GLU A 73 1.71 19.19 0.10
N LYS A 74 2.32 18.68 -0.97
CA LYS A 74 2.09 19.14 -2.34
C LYS A 74 0.67 18.85 -2.81
N LEU A 75 0.17 17.65 -2.57
CA LEU A 75 -1.17 17.24 -2.95
C LEU A 75 -2.25 18.06 -2.22
N ARG A 76 -2.04 18.37 -0.94
CA ARG A 76 -2.94 19.22 -0.16
C ARG A 76 -3.02 20.65 -0.65
N ALA A 77 -2.02 21.14 -1.36
CA ALA A 77 -2.10 22.47 -1.99
C ALA A 77 -3.10 22.50 -3.16
N GLU A 78 -3.39 21.36 -3.76
CA GLU A 78 -4.35 21.21 -4.86
C GLU A 78 -5.71 20.66 -4.37
N ASP A 79 -5.69 19.72 -3.40
CA ASP A 79 -6.87 19.13 -2.78
C ASP A 79 -6.71 19.06 -1.25
N ASP A 80 -7.38 19.94 -0.55
CA ASP A 80 -7.34 20.07 0.92
C ASP A 80 -8.08 18.93 1.66
N THR A 81 -8.79 18.06 0.94
CA THR A 81 -9.50 16.91 1.50
C THR A 81 -8.57 15.74 1.79
N LEU A 82 -7.43 15.63 1.08
CA LEU A 82 -6.46 14.57 1.28
C LEU A 82 -5.82 14.61 2.69
N ARG A 83 -5.74 13.47 3.33
CA ARG A 83 -5.25 13.31 4.71
C ARG A 83 -3.99 12.47 4.80
N GLU A 84 -3.80 11.55 3.87
CA GLU A 84 -2.74 10.57 3.95
C GLU A 84 -2.20 10.21 2.57
N VAL A 85 -0.89 10.04 2.50
CA VAL A 85 -0.18 9.28 1.46
C VAL A 85 0.61 8.21 2.19
N ALA A 86 0.42 6.96 1.83
CA ALA A 86 1.05 5.84 2.50
C ALA A 86 1.67 4.87 1.49
N PHE A 87 2.86 4.34 1.85
CA PHE A 87 3.48 3.21 1.16
C PHE A 87 3.24 1.95 1.99
N GLU A 88 2.76 0.90 1.34
CA GLU A 88 2.58 -0.41 1.97
C GLU A 88 3.30 -1.50 1.18
N SER A 89 3.92 -2.42 1.91
CA SER A 89 4.54 -3.60 1.33
C SER A 89 3.48 -4.63 0.97
N LEU A 90 3.51 -5.12 -0.25
CA LEU A 90 2.76 -6.27 -0.71
C LEU A 90 3.75 -7.35 -1.14
N MET A 91 3.94 -8.37 -0.31
CA MET A 91 4.83 -9.47 -0.66
C MET A 91 4.28 -10.20 -1.89
N PHE A 92 5.01 -10.11 -2.99
CA PHE A 92 4.63 -10.70 -4.26
C PHE A 92 5.83 -11.40 -4.92
N ALA A 93 5.96 -12.68 -4.61
CA ALA A 93 6.95 -13.57 -5.19
C ALA A 93 6.43 -14.22 -6.49
N ASP A 94 7.21 -15.16 -7.00
CA ASP A 94 6.81 -15.97 -8.16
C ASP A 94 5.47 -16.70 -7.90
N PRO A 95 4.39 -16.43 -8.67
CA PRO A 95 3.07 -17.03 -8.46
C PRO A 95 3.05 -18.57 -8.54
N GLU A 96 4.01 -19.18 -9.25
CA GLU A 96 4.13 -20.64 -9.33
C GLU A 96 4.62 -21.25 -8.01
N ARG A 97 5.30 -20.46 -7.20
CA ARG A 97 5.88 -20.89 -5.92
C ARG A 97 5.09 -20.43 -4.71
N GLU A 98 4.48 -19.26 -4.82
CA GLU A 98 3.77 -18.65 -3.70
C GLU A 98 2.42 -18.01 -4.14
N TYR A 99 1.36 -18.76 -3.93
CA TYR A 99 0.01 -18.31 -4.28
C TYR A 99 -0.54 -17.21 -3.37
N THR A 100 0.04 -17.02 -2.18
CA THR A 100 -0.46 -16.09 -1.15
C THR A 100 -0.45 -14.64 -1.64
N GLY A 101 0.66 -14.20 -2.26
CA GLY A 101 0.78 -12.83 -2.79
C GLY A 101 -0.28 -12.51 -3.84
N MET A 102 -0.53 -13.45 -4.76
CA MET A 102 -1.60 -13.33 -5.76
C MET A 102 -2.97 -13.18 -5.11
N MET A 103 -3.30 -14.02 -4.12
CA MET A 103 -4.59 -13.92 -3.41
C MET A 103 -4.75 -12.58 -2.71
N VAL A 104 -3.69 -12.08 -2.05
CA VAL A 104 -3.73 -10.79 -1.37
C VAL A 104 -3.94 -9.66 -2.39
N LEU A 105 -3.17 -9.63 -3.48
CA LEU A 105 -3.33 -8.64 -4.55
C LEU A 105 -4.77 -8.66 -5.09
N MET A 106 -5.29 -9.83 -5.49
CA MET A 106 -6.66 -9.93 -6.02
C MET A 106 -7.71 -9.50 -5.01
N THR A 107 -7.51 -9.78 -3.71
CA THR A 107 -8.43 -9.34 -2.66
C THR A 107 -8.42 -7.81 -2.53
N ARG A 108 -7.25 -7.17 -2.56
CA ARG A 108 -7.11 -5.71 -2.50
C ARG A 108 -7.77 -5.05 -3.70
N LEU A 109 -7.50 -5.55 -4.91
CA LEU A 109 -8.13 -5.07 -6.13
C LEU A 109 -9.65 -5.21 -6.12
N ALA A 110 -10.17 -6.34 -5.62
CA ALA A 110 -11.61 -6.60 -5.55
C ALA A 110 -12.35 -5.64 -4.60
N VAL A 111 -11.68 -5.09 -3.60
CA VAL A 111 -12.27 -4.08 -2.69
C VAL A 111 -11.91 -2.65 -3.10
N GLY A 112 -11.22 -2.45 -4.23
CA GLY A 112 -10.82 -1.13 -4.72
C GLY A 112 -9.68 -0.50 -3.91
N GLU A 113 -8.91 -1.30 -3.17
CA GLU A 113 -7.83 -0.81 -2.32
C GLU A 113 -6.51 -0.74 -3.09
N GLY A 114 -5.88 0.44 -3.06
CA GLY A 114 -4.63 0.74 -3.76
C GLY A 114 -4.84 1.62 -4.98
N ASP A 115 -4.14 2.75 -5.00
CA ASP A 115 -4.23 3.75 -6.05
C ASP A 115 -3.06 3.66 -7.03
N ILE A 116 -1.87 3.34 -6.51
CA ILE A 116 -0.63 3.22 -7.27
C ILE A 116 0.07 1.94 -6.86
N PHE A 117 0.67 1.25 -7.83
CA PHE A 117 1.50 0.09 -7.59
C PHE A 117 2.92 0.32 -8.12
N LEU A 118 3.93 0.07 -7.28
CA LEU A 118 5.29 -0.19 -7.70
C LEU A 118 5.42 -1.71 -7.77
N ALA A 119 5.40 -2.26 -8.97
CA ALA A 119 5.20 -3.68 -9.20
C ALA A 119 6.42 -4.32 -9.87
N ASN A 120 6.89 -5.46 -9.38
CA ASN A 120 7.82 -6.30 -10.14
C ASN A 120 7.15 -6.92 -11.36
N GLY A 121 7.91 -7.62 -12.22
CA GLY A 121 7.38 -8.19 -13.46
C GLY A 121 6.19 -9.13 -13.26
N ASN A 122 6.22 -9.97 -12.23
CA ASN A 122 5.14 -10.92 -11.93
C ASN A 122 3.87 -10.20 -11.46
N ALA A 123 4.02 -9.19 -10.60
CA ALA A 123 2.90 -8.38 -10.14
C ALA A 123 2.31 -7.55 -11.27
N MET A 124 3.17 -7.00 -12.17
CA MET A 124 2.72 -6.29 -13.37
C MET A 124 1.86 -7.17 -14.28
N GLU A 125 2.31 -8.40 -14.55
CA GLU A 125 1.53 -9.36 -15.34
C GLU A 125 0.18 -9.68 -14.68
N ALA A 126 0.17 -9.86 -13.36
CA ALA A 126 -1.06 -10.10 -12.61
C ALA A 126 -2.04 -8.91 -12.68
N LEU A 127 -1.54 -7.67 -12.55
CA LEU A 127 -2.35 -6.44 -12.67
C LEU A 127 -2.95 -6.29 -14.07
N VAL A 128 -2.17 -6.54 -15.12
CA VAL A 128 -2.64 -6.51 -16.51
C VAL A 128 -3.72 -7.55 -16.75
N ASN A 129 -3.48 -8.80 -16.32
CA ASN A 129 -4.43 -9.91 -16.50
C ASN A 129 -5.72 -9.69 -15.69
N ALA A 130 -5.66 -8.96 -14.59
CA ALA A 130 -6.83 -8.59 -13.80
C ALA A 130 -7.61 -7.38 -14.38
N GLY A 131 -7.09 -6.72 -15.43
CA GLY A 131 -7.67 -5.47 -15.94
C GLY A 131 -7.61 -4.33 -14.94
N ALA A 132 -6.61 -4.33 -14.06
CA ALA A 132 -6.49 -3.36 -12.96
C ALA A 132 -5.66 -2.13 -13.31
N CYS A 133 -5.05 -2.09 -14.50
CA CYS A 133 -4.20 -0.99 -14.95
C CYS A 133 -5.04 0.08 -15.63
N LEU A 134 -4.95 1.32 -15.17
CA LEU A 134 -5.52 2.48 -15.87
C LEU A 134 -4.80 2.64 -17.22
N PRO A 135 -5.51 2.68 -18.37
CA PRO A 135 -4.91 3.02 -19.66
C PRO A 135 -4.37 4.46 -19.66
N LEU A 136 -3.05 4.61 -19.84
CA LEU A 136 -2.38 5.91 -19.73
C LEU A 136 -2.18 6.61 -21.09
N ASP A 137 -2.71 6.09 -22.18
CA ASP A 137 -2.49 6.61 -23.54
C ASP A 137 -2.88 8.08 -23.69
N ASP A 138 -4.06 8.47 -23.21
CA ASP A 138 -4.54 9.85 -23.26
C ASP A 138 -3.74 10.77 -22.33
N HIS A 139 -3.32 10.26 -21.17
CA HIS A 139 -2.51 10.99 -20.20
C HIS A 139 -1.07 11.16 -20.65
N TRP A 140 -0.54 10.20 -21.42
CA TRP A 140 0.80 10.26 -22.00
C TRP A 140 0.92 11.42 -22.98
N ALA A 141 -0.07 11.62 -23.82
CA ALA A 141 -0.05 12.67 -24.83
C ALA A 141 -0.22 14.08 -24.25
N ALA A 142 -0.86 14.20 -23.08
CA ALA A 142 -1.31 15.48 -22.53
C ALA A 142 -0.43 16.06 -21.41
N GLY A 143 0.58 15.31 -20.90
CA GLY A 143 1.18 15.76 -19.66
C GLY A 143 2.58 15.23 -19.30
N TRP A 144 2.87 15.33 -18.01
CA TRP A 144 4.13 15.02 -17.36
C TRP A 144 4.62 13.58 -17.60
N LEU A 145 3.74 12.64 -17.89
CA LEU A 145 4.11 11.23 -18.15
C LEU A 145 5.15 11.13 -19.25
N ASN A 146 4.95 11.84 -20.35
CA ASN A 146 5.91 11.90 -21.48
C ASN A 146 7.22 12.60 -21.07
N ASP A 147 7.10 13.67 -20.27
CA ASP A 147 8.25 14.45 -19.80
C ASP A 147 8.95 13.80 -18.58
N SER A 148 8.34 12.77 -18.01
CA SER A 148 8.90 12.01 -16.90
C SER A 148 10.25 11.37 -17.21
N GLY A 149 10.57 11.13 -18.51
CA GLY A 149 11.78 10.44 -18.98
C GLY A 149 11.84 8.98 -18.50
N LEU A 150 10.72 8.42 -18.04
CA LEU A 150 10.56 6.99 -17.79
C LEU A 150 10.16 6.30 -19.10
N GLU A 151 10.60 5.06 -19.27
CA GLU A 151 10.25 4.28 -20.44
C GLU A 151 8.80 3.77 -20.32
N PRO A 152 7.92 3.99 -21.31
CA PRO A 152 6.57 3.49 -21.30
C PRO A 152 6.54 1.96 -21.45
N TYR A 153 5.60 1.33 -20.76
CA TYR A 153 5.32 -0.09 -20.87
C TYR A 153 3.93 -0.32 -21.47
N TYR A 154 3.90 -0.95 -22.65
CA TYR A 154 2.67 -1.30 -23.34
C TYR A 154 2.32 -2.76 -23.08
N ALA A 155 1.10 -3.00 -22.58
CA ALA A 155 0.54 -4.33 -22.42
C ALA A 155 -0.42 -4.65 -23.57
N THR A 156 -0.50 -5.92 -23.94
CA THR A 156 -1.50 -6.42 -24.90
C THR A 156 -2.39 -7.43 -24.19
N VAL A 157 -3.69 -7.15 -24.17
CA VAL A 157 -4.71 -8.04 -23.63
C VAL A 157 -5.53 -8.56 -24.79
N THR A 158 -5.77 -9.87 -24.81
CA THR A 158 -6.62 -10.52 -25.80
C THR A 158 -7.92 -10.94 -25.13
N ASP A 159 -9.02 -10.47 -25.67
CA ASP A 159 -10.35 -10.87 -25.23
C ASP A 159 -10.60 -12.34 -25.64
N GLU A 160 -10.87 -13.21 -24.66
CA GLU A 160 -11.03 -14.64 -24.89
C GLU A 160 -12.30 -14.98 -25.68
N GLU A 161 -13.33 -14.12 -25.61
CA GLU A 161 -14.60 -14.37 -26.30
C GLU A 161 -14.57 -13.93 -27.76
N THR A 162 -13.93 -12.79 -28.04
CA THR A 162 -13.89 -12.21 -29.40
C THR A 162 -12.61 -12.55 -30.16
N GLY A 163 -11.53 -12.87 -29.43
CA GLY A 163 -10.18 -13.04 -29.97
C GLY A 163 -9.52 -11.72 -30.42
N GLU A 164 -10.14 -10.58 -30.12
CA GLU A 164 -9.56 -9.27 -30.40
C GLU A 164 -8.47 -8.92 -29.39
N SER A 165 -7.37 -8.33 -29.88
CA SER A 165 -6.26 -7.89 -29.02
C SER A 165 -6.22 -6.37 -28.98
N ALA A 166 -6.18 -5.81 -27.78
CA ALA A 166 -5.99 -4.40 -27.53
C ALA A 166 -4.62 -4.16 -26.87
N THR A 167 -3.88 -3.17 -27.38
CA THR A 167 -2.61 -2.75 -26.78
C THR A 167 -2.79 -1.37 -26.22
N PHE A 168 -2.37 -1.16 -24.96
CA PHE A 168 -2.50 0.10 -24.24
C PHE A 168 -1.28 0.38 -23.37
N LEU A 169 -1.05 1.62 -23.02
CA LEU A 169 0.00 2.04 -22.09
C LEU A 169 -0.43 1.70 -20.67
N ALA A 170 0.12 0.62 -20.11
CA ALA A 170 -0.28 0.07 -18.82
C ALA A 170 0.55 0.61 -17.63
N GLY A 171 1.70 1.20 -17.88
CA GLY A 171 2.57 1.72 -16.83
C GLY A 171 3.88 2.27 -17.32
N LEU A 172 4.77 2.63 -16.41
CA LEU A 172 6.10 3.18 -16.68
C LEU A 172 7.17 2.32 -16.03
N LYS A 173 8.29 2.08 -16.71
CA LYS A 173 9.43 1.35 -16.15
C LYS A 173 10.18 2.20 -15.14
N LEU A 174 10.55 1.59 -14.02
CA LEU A 174 11.22 2.26 -12.90
C LEU A 174 12.76 2.13 -12.92
N ASP A 175 13.34 1.43 -13.88
CA ASP A 175 14.78 1.12 -13.93
C ASP A 175 15.68 2.35 -13.74
N SER A 176 15.26 3.52 -14.21
CA SER A 176 16.02 4.77 -14.10
C SER A 176 15.92 5.45 -12.72
N LEU A 177 14.99 5.05 -11.85
CA LEU A 177 14.78 5.64 -10.52
C LEU A 177 15.65 4.95 -9.45
N THR A 178 16.95 5.12 -9.53
CA THR A 178 17.93 4.46 -8.65
C THR A 178 17.79 4.83 -7.16
N ALA A 179 17.04 5.88 -6.84
CA ALA A 179 16.79 6.30 -5.44
C ALA A 179 16.10 5.20 -4.64
N LEU A 180 15.14 4.49 -5.21
CA LEU A 180 14.41 3.40 -4.53
C LEU A 180 15.34 2.33 -3.99
N ARG A 181 16.30 1.89 -4.81
CA ARG A 181 17.32 0.91 -4.41
C ARG A 181 18.33 1.49 -3.42
N ARG A 182 18.76 2.75 -3.64
CA ARG A 182 19.72 3.43 -2.74
C ARG A 182 19.14 3.64 -1.34
N MET A 183 17.85 3.89 -1.24
CA MET A 183 17.12 4.00 0.02
C MET A 183 16.82 2.63 0.65
N GLU A 184 17.19 1.54 0.01
CA GLU A 184 16.85 0.19 0.45
C GLU A 184 15.34 0.02 0.65
N ALA A 185 14.54 0.67 -0.20
CA ALA A 185 13.09 0.63 -0.12
C ALA A 185 12.48 -0.43 -1.06
N PHE A 186 13.01 -0.51 -2.28
CA PHE A 186 12.44 -1.34 -3.33
C PHE A 186 13.47 -1.62 -4.43
N ASP A 187 13.47 -2.84 -5.00
CA ASP A 187 14.29 -3.13 -6.18
C ASP A 187 13.56 -2.67 -7.44
N ASN A 188 14.06 -1.61 -8.04
CA ASN A 188 13.46 -1.00 -9.22
C ASN A 188 13.91 -1.62 -10.55
N GLU A 189 14.76 -2.66 -10.55
CA GLU A 189 15.20 -3.34 -11.79
C GLU A 189 14.09 -4.23 -12.33
N GLY A 190 13.65 -3.92 -13.56
CA GLY A 190 12.51 -4.62 -14.17
C GLY A 190 11.17 -4.36 -13.47
N ALA A 191 11.07 -3.27 -12.71
CA ALA A 191 9.85 -2.89 -12.01
C ALA A 191 9.10 -1.78 -12.75
N PHE A 192 7.81 -1.65 -12.41
CA PHE A 192 6.86 -0.78 -13.09
C PHE A 192 6.10 0.09 -12.09
N LEU A 193 5.79 1.32 -12.49
CA LEU A 193 4.81 2.17 -11.86
C LEU A 193 3.49 1.99 -12.60
N VAL A 194 2.45 1.61 -11.89
CA VAL A 194 1.10 1.37 -12.41
C VAL A 194 0.11 2.20 -11.62
N ILE A 195 -0.86 2.78 -12.29
CA ILE A 195 -2.00 3.46 -11.65
C ILE A 195 -3.20 2.53 -11.75
N ALA A 196 -3.91 2.34 -10.64
CA ALA A 196 -5.06 1.45 -10.60
C ALA A 196 -6.27 2.10 -11.30
N GLU A 197 -6.98 1.32 -12.13
CA GLU A 197 -8.21 1.76 -12.78
C GLU A 197 -9.36 1.92 -11.78
N ASN A 198 -9.38 1.08 -10.74
CA ASN A 198 -10.45 1.04 -9.73
C ASN A 198 -10.20 1.99 -8.55
N GLY A 199 -9.18 2.85 -8.60
CA GLY A 199 -8.91 3.84 -7.55
C GLY A 199 -10.03 4.88 -7.45
N GLU A 200 -10.41 5.24 -6.22
CA GLU A 200 -11.46 6.26 -5.99
C GLU A 200 -11.01 7.68 -6.43
N ASN A 201 -9.68 7.92 -6.53
CA ASN A 201 -9.07 9.23 -6.74
C ASN A 201 -8.09 9.23 -7.92
N ILE A 202 -8.52 8.86 -9.13
CA ILE A 202 -7.64 8.72 -10.31
C ILE A 202 -6.81 10.00 -10.58
N GLU A 203 -7.44 11.20 -10.51
CA GLU A 203 -6.71 12.46 -10.74
C GLU A 203 -5.64 12.70 -9.68
N ALA A 204 -5.96 12.47 -8.40
CA ALA A 204 -5.00 12.61 -7.32
C ALA A 204 -3.89 11.54 -7.41
N SER A 205 -4.21 10.33 -7.87
CA SER A 205 -3.23 9.25 -8.09
C SER A 205 -2.25 9.59 -9.22
N LEU A 206 -2.73 10.18 -10.32
CA LEU A 206 -1.90 10.69 -11.41
C LEU A 206 -0.94 11.79 -10.91
N ARG A 207 -1.44 12.74 -10.12
CA ARG A 207 -0.62 13.81 -9.51
C ARG A 207 0.36 13.25 -8.48
N ALA A 208 -0.06 12.28 -7.66
CA ALA A 208 0.81 11.61 -6.72
C ALA A 208 1.95 10.87 -7.41
N ALA A 209 1.68 10.20 -8.53
CA ALA A 209 2.69 9.53 -9.34
C ALA A 209 3.70 10.54 -9.94
N GLU A 210 3.23 11.72 -10.39
CA GLU A 210 4.12 12.81 -10.85
C GLU A 210 5.07 13.25 -9.73
N PHE A 211 4.54 13.58 -8.56
CA PHE A 211 5.34 14.01 -7.42
C PHE A 211 6.30 12.93 -6.93
N LEU A 212 5.86 11.67 -6.92
CA LEU A 212 6.72 10.54 -6.59
C LEU A 212 7.94 10.46 -7.50
N VAL A 213 7.75 10.53 -8.81
CA VAL A 213 8.84 10.47 -9.79
C VAL A 213 9.79 11.67 -9.63
N GLU A 214 9.24 12.86 -9.43
CA GLU A 214 10.04 14.07 -9.18
C GLU A 214 10.91 13.97 -7.93
N ASP A 215 10.32 13.53 -6.82
CA ASP A 215 11.01 13.46 -5.53
C ASP A 215 12.08 12.37 -5.53
N LEU A 216 11.77 11.19 -6.09
CA LEU A 216 12.77 10.13 -6.25
C LEU A 216 13.94 10.55 -7.15
N ARG A 217 13.72 11.43 -8.13
CA ARG A 217 14.80 11.98 -8.94
C ARG A 217 15.66 13.00 -8.19
N LYS A 218 15.04 13.84 -7.36
CA LYS A 218 15.79 14.78 -6.50
C LYS A 218 16.69 14.03 -5.53
N GLU A 219 16.14 12.98 -4.91
CA GLU A 219 16.92 12.09 -4.04
C GLU A 219 18.05 11.36 -4.78
N ALA A 220 17.88 11.05 -6.07
CA ALA A 220 18.94 10.44 -6.86
C ALA A 220 20.09 11.41 -7.20
N ALA A 221 19.86 12.71 -7.14
CA ALA A 221 20.84 13.74 -7.48
C ALA A 221 21.70 14.18 -6.28
N GLN A 222 21.37 13.77 -5.07
CA GLN A 222 22.12 13.99 -3.84
C GLN A 222 23.08 12.85 -3.53
#